data_829020d8873e3fdb376d71f3ddad7b72
#
_entry.id   829020d8873e3fdb376d71f3ddad7b72
#
_cell.length_a   1.000
_cell.length_b   1.000
_cell.length_c   1.000
_cell.angle_alpha   90.00
_cell.angle_beta   90.00
_cell.angle_gamma   90.00
#
_symmetry.space_group_name_H-M   'P 1'
#
loop_
_entity.id
_entity.type
_entity.pdbx_description
1 polymer ?
#
loop_
_entity_poly.entity_id
_entity_poly.type
_entity_poly.pdbx_seq_one_letter_code
_entity_poly.pdbx_strand_id
1 'polypeptide(L)'
;MTEITRPGKIIAIHLNYVSRSDQRGRRPAAPSYFFKPASSIAGTDGTVERPAGAELLAFEGEIALIIGTAARRVSVEQAWAHVAHVTASNDLGLYDLRTNDKGSNVRSKGGDGYTPVGPNLIAAADVDPGALRVRTWVNGELAQDDTTAGLLFPLPQLIADLSQHFTLEPGDIILTGTPAGSSVIVPGDVVEVEVDAPAAPGAPSSGRLRTTVTQGEIPFDAQIGSMPAVDDLQREEAWGSREAAGLPASAPASASASAPTAPAAAAVTTHPTHEGSKNVPSAAPNPTVSDPSSGGTSGGASVEPAAGLSAELRAKLMEAPTAGLSSQLRKRGLHSCFIDGVSANIPGSKIVGTAKTLRFVPAREDLFKTHGGGYNAQKRAFDAVEEGEIIVIEARGDATTGTLGDILALRAVARGAAGVVTDGGVRDFDAVAEIGLPVFSQGAHPSVLGRRHVPWEHDVTIGCGGATVQPGDVIVGDGDGVIVIPAHLAEEVTDAALAQEDEDAWIAEQVAAGHPVDGLFPMNAQWRAQYDARSAPQTEQQR
;
A
#
# COMPACT_ATOMS: atom_id res chain seq x y z
N MET A 1 -28.24 30.63 11.65
CA MET A 1 -27.21 29.61 11.48
C MET A 1 -27.92 28.26 11.28
N THR A 2 -27.78 27.64 10.15
CA THR A 2 -28.33 26.29 9.92
C THR A 2 -27.45 25.34 10.71
N GLU A 3 -27.96 24.77 11.79
CA GLU A 3 -27.26 23.81 12.63
C GLU A 3 -26.98 22.55 11.78
N ILE A 4 -25.71 22.17 11.67
CA ILE A 4 -25.35 20.92 10.99
C ILE A 4 -25.83 19.80 11.89
N THR A 5 -26.90 19.12 11.47
CA THR A 5 -27.40 17.94 12.17
C THR A 5 -26.34 16.83 12.13
N ARG A 6 -26.30 16.01 13.19
CA ARG A 6 -25.35 14.90 13.29
C ARG A 6 -25.43 14.01 12.04
N PRO A 7 -24.34 13.86 11.27
CA PRO A 7 -24.35 13.09 10.02
C PRO A 7 -24.58 11.60 10.27
N GLY A 8 -25.15 10.91 9.28
CA GLY A 8 -25.22 9.46 9.28
C GLY A 8 -23.84 8.83 9.20
N LYS A 9 -22.99 9.39 8.35
CA LYS A 9 -21.57 9.01 8.21
C LYS A 9 -20.72 10.20 7.78
N ILE A 10 -19.44 10.16 8.17
CA ILE A 10 -18.40 11.07 7.72
C ILE A 10 -17.37 10.24 6.98
N ILE A 11 -17.08 10.61 5.73
CA ILE A 11 -16.14 9.91 4.85
C ILE A 11 -15.04 10.89 4.49
N ALA A 12 -13.77 10.51 4.68
CA ALA A 12 -12.63 11.33 4.33
C ALA A 12 -11.73 10.61 3.31
N ILE A 13 -11.10 11.36 2.42
CA ILE A 13 -10.13 10.84 1.46
C ILE A 13 -8.72 10.96 2.03
N HIS A 14 -7.88 9.92 1.85
CA HIS A 14 -6.52 9.94 2.39
C HIS A 14 -5.60 10.97 1.71
N LEU A 15 -5.70 11.12 0.40
CA LEU A 15 -4.81 12.00 -0.36
C LEU A 15 -5.47 12.44 -1.67
N ASN A 16 -5.68 13.75 -1.84
CA ASN A 16 -6.37 14.27 -3.01
C ASN A 16 -5.74 15.55 -3.63
N TYR A 17 -4.88 16.27 -2.94
CA TYR A 17 -4.21 17.43 -3.52
C TYR A 17 -2.85 17.06 -4.11
N VAL A 18 -2.56 17.59 -5.31
CA VAL A 18 -1.25 17.44 -5.98
C VAL A 18 -0.14 17.96 -5.07
N SER A 19 -0.32 19.15 -4.46
CA SER A 19 0.65 19.75 -3.53
C SER A 19 0.99 18.84 -2.35
N ARG A 20 -0.02 18.20 -1.76
CA ARG A 20 0.18 17.26 -0.65
C ARG A 20 0.81 15.94 -1.12
N SER A 21 0.41 15.47 -2.29
CA SER A 21 0.96 14.28 -2.94
C SER A 21 2.46 14.42 -3.21
N ASP A 22 2.86 15.56 -3.74
CA ASP A 22 4.26 15.89 -4.00
C ASP A 22 5.07 16.01 -2.69
N GLN A 23 4.50 16.64 -1.66
CA GLN A 23 5.09 16.69 -0.31
C GLN A 23 5.29 15.29 0.28
N ARG A 24 4.37 14.34 0.02
CA ARG A 24 4.42 12.96 0.51
C ARG A 24 5.23 12.02 -0.38
N GLY A 25 5.70 12.48 -1.54
CA GLY A 25 6.45 11.68 -2.49
C GLY A 25 5.67 10.51 -3.11
N ARG A 26 4.32 10.56 -3.08
CA ARG A 26 3.45 9.50 -3.62
C ARG A 26 2.19 10.06 -4.23
N ARG A 27 1.80 9.52 -5.40
CA ARG A 27 0.54 9.85 -6.08
C ARG A 27 -0.33 8.61 -6.17
N PRO A 28 -1.51 8.56 -5.53
CA PRO A 28 -2.43 7.45 -5.66
C PRO A 28 -3.02 7.39 -7.07
N ALA A 29 -3.18 6.17 -7.61
CA ALA A 29 -3.81 5.95 -8.91
C ALA A 29 -5.34 5.98 -8.85
N ALA A 30 -5.91 5.80 -7.65
CA ALA A 30 -7.35 5.83 -7.39
C ALA A 30 -7.62 6.45 -6.01
N PRO A 31 -8.80 7.03 -5.78
CA PRO A 31 -9.16 7.56 -4.47
C PRO A 31 -9.24 6.44 -3.44
N SER A 32 -8.81 6.71 -2.21
CA SER A 32 -8.94 5.82 -1.07
C SER A 32 -9.51 6.58 0.13
N TYR A 33 -10.38 5.92 0.88
CA TYR A 33 -11.21 6.57 1.89
C TYR A 33 -11.14 5.87 3.24
N PHE A 34 -11.52 6.61 4.28
CA PHE A 34 -11.79 6.08 5.61
C PHE A 34 -13.03 6.74 6.21
N PHE A 35 -13.61 6.08 7.21
CA PHE A 35 -14.75 6.62 7.94
C PHE A 35 -14.30 7.29 9.23
N LYS A 36 -14.95 8.40 9.56
CA LYS A 36 -14.85 9.02 10.89
C LYS A 36 -16.17 8.83 11.65
N PRO A 37 -16.12 8.57 12.96
CA PRO A 37 -17.34 8.44 13.75
C PRO A 37 -18.13 9.74 13.75
N ALA A 38 -19.45 9.67 13.72
CA ALA A 38 -20.31 10.85 13.77
C ALA A 38 -20.16 11.65 15.09
N SER A 39 -19.56 11.07 16.13
CA SER A 39 -19.20 11.76 17.37
C SER A 39 -18.00 12.68 17.23
N SER A 40 -17.20 12.55 16.18
CA SER A 40 -16.03 13.41 15.95
C SER A 40 -16.40 14.83 15.49
N ILE A 41 -17.66 15.08 15.09
CA ILE A 41 -18.10 16.39 14.59
C ILE A 41 -18.08 17.45 15.70
N ALA A 42 -17.63 18.65 15.34
CA ALA A 42 -17.70 19.85 16.16
C ALA A 42 -18.09 21.07 15.33
N GLY A 43 -18.59 22.11 15.95
CA GLY A 43 -18.83 23.42 15.31
C GLY A 43 -17.66 24.38 15.45
N THR A 44 -17.86 25.60 14.95
CA THR A 44 -16.89 26.69 15.14
C THR A 44 -16.77 27.11 16.59
N ASP A 45 -15.65 27.76 16.96
CA ASP A 45 -15.29 28.18 18.30
C ASP A 45 -15.26 27.07 19.36
N GLY A 46 -15.16 25.81 18.89
CA GLY A 46 -14.98 24.64 19.74
C GLY A 46 -13.52 24.44 20.17
N THR A 47 -13.36 23.49 21.07
CA THR A 47 -12.04 23.03 21.52
C THR A 47 -11.77 21.60 21.03
N VAL A 48 -10.49 21.28 20.78
CA VAL A 48 -10.01 19.93 20.54
C VAL A 48 -8.96 19.59 21.57
N GLU A 49 -9.07 18.43 22.18
CA GLU A 49 -8.13 17.96 23.18
C GLU A 49 -6.98 17.17 22.54
N ARG A 50 -5.73 17.56 22.87
CA ARG A 50 -4.57 16.71 22.65
C ARG A 50 -4.41 15.81 23.89
N PRO A 51 -4.59 14.49 23.78
CA PRO A 51 -4.52 13.60 24.93
C PRO A 51 -3.18 13.68 25.67
N ALA A 52 -3.18 13.43 26.98
CA ALA A 52 -1.95 13.40 27.76
C ALA A 52 -0.99 12.32 27.24
N GLY A 53 0.28 12.70 27.07
CA GLY A 53 1.31 11.81 26.52
C GLY A 53 1.33 11.68 25.00
N ALA A 54 0.45 12.39 24.27
CA ALA A 54 0.50 12.50 22.81
C ALA A 54 1.25 13.78 22.39
N GLU A 55 1.97 13.69 21.25
CA GLU A 55 2.84 14.76 20.75
C GLU A 55 2.38 15.35 19.41
N LEU A 56 1.79 14.53 18.53
CA LEU A 56 1.64 14.82 17.11
C LEU A 56 0.18 15.01 16.69
N LEU A 57 -0.58 15.84 17.45
CA LEU A 57 -1.87 16.32 16.96
C LEU A 57 -1.63 17.29 15.81
N ALA A 58 -2.17 17.00 14.62
CA ALA A 58 -2.00 17.81 13.42
C ALA A 58 -3.34 18.30 12.87
N PHE A 59 -3.29 19.48 12.22
CA PHE A 59 -4.43 20.03 11.49
C PHE A 59 -4.37 19.66 10.02
N GLU A 60 -5.53 19.52 9.40
CA GLU A 60 -5.69 19.31 7.96
C GLU A 60 -6.93 20.08 7.49
N GLY A 61 -6.73 21.32 6.99
CA GLY A 61 -7.80 22.14 6.46
C GLY A 61 -8.36 21.57 5.18
N GLU A 62 -9.67 21.41 5.09
CA GLU A 62 -10.35 20.72 4.00
C GLU A 62 -11.65 21.40 3.58
N ILE A 63 -12.11 21.07 2.37
CA ILE A 63 -13.46 21.33 1.93
C ILE A 63 -14.34 20.18 2.39
N ALA A 64 -15.46 20.47 3.02
CA ALA A 64 -16.50 19.50 3.36
C ALA A 64 -17.69 19.63 2.41
N LEU A 65 -18.12 18.52 1.82
CA LEU A 65 -19.33 18.41 1.01
C LEU A 65 -20.45 17.81 1.87
N ILE A 66 -21.63 18.45 1.88
CA ILE A 66 -22.81 17.97 2.59
C ILE A 66 -23.79 17.44 1.56
N ILE A 67 -24.11 16.16 1.63
CA ILE A 67 -25.06 15.52 0.72
C ILE A 67 -26.48 16.03 1.02
N GLY A 68 -27.19 16.44 -0.03
CA GLY A 68 -28.57 16.93 0.06
C GLY A 68 -29.61 15.98 -0.49
N THR A 69 -29.25 15.19 -1.48
CA THR A 69 -30.11 14.20 -2.12
C THR A 69 -29.40 12.86 -2.20
N ALA A 70 -30.10 11.78 -1.88
CA ALA A 70 -29.52 10.44 -1.89
C ALA A 70 -28.86 10.12 -3.23
N ALA A 71 -27.60 9.65 -3.18
CA ALA A 71 -26.82 9.27 -4.36
C ALA A 71 -26.44 7.79 -4.30
N ARG A 72 -26.83 7.04 -5.33
CA ARG A 72 -26.50 5.62 -5.49
C ARG A 72 -26.26 5.29 -6.96
N ARG A 73 -25.02 4.90 -7.28
CA ARG A 73 -24.57 4.59 -8.66
C ARG A 73 -24.80 5.74 -9.63
N VAL A 74 -24.53 6.96 -9.20
CA VAL A 74 -24.64 8.15 -10.04
C VAL A 74 -23.42 8.30 -10.95
N SER A 75 -23.62 8.91 -12.13
CA SER A 75 -22.51 9.25 -13.02
C SER A 75 -21.75 10.49 -12.49
N VAL A 76 -20.54 10.72 -12.99
CA VAL A 76 -19.73 11.89 -12.60
C VAL A 76 -20.45 13.19 -12.97
N GLU A 77 -21.13 13.24 -14.13
CA GLU A 77 -21.87 14.40 -14.62
C GLU A 77 -23.08 14.74 -13.74
N GLN A 78 -23.67 13.75 -13.10
CA GLN A 78 -24.84 13.92 -12.23
C GLN A 78 -24.47 14.13 -10.77
N ALA A 79 -23.25 13.74 -10.38
CA ALA A 79 -22.83 13.62 -9.00
C ALA A 79 -22.95 14.94 -8.21
N TRP A 80 -22.57 16.08 -8.82
CA TRP A 80 -22.60 17.38 -8.13
C TRP A 80 -24.02 17.82 -7.74
N ALA A 81 -25.04 17.45 -8.47
CA ALA A 81 -26.44 17.75 -8.15
C ALA A 81 -26.93 17.10 -6.85
N HIS A 82 -26.20 16.14 -6.30
CA HIS A 82 -26.52 15.50 -5.03
C HIS A 82 -25.91 16.21 -3.81
N VAL A 83 -25.01 17.19 -4.01
CA VAL A 83 -24.44 18.02 -2.96
C VAL A 83 -25.36 19.21 -2.68
N ALA A 84 -25.77 19.39 -1.42
CA ALA A 84 -26.54 20.56 -1.03
C ALA A 84 -25.64 21.75 -0.72
N HIS A 85 -24.58 21.51 0.04
CA HIS A 85 -23.74 22.59 0.54
C HIS A 85 -22.26 22.21 0.53
N VAL A 86 -21.42 23.25 0.50
CA VAL A 86 -20.00 23.21 0.72
C VAL A 86 -19.66 24.07 1.93
N THR A 87 -18.69 23.66 2.74
CA THR A 87 -18.22 24.44 3.88
C THR A 87 -16.78 24.09 4.24
N ALA A 88 -16.20 24.78 5.23
CA ALA A 88 -14.88 24.44 5.75
C ALA A 88 -14.94 23.27 6.74
N SER A 89 -13.88 22.49 6.78
CA SER A 89 -13.62 21.47 7.79
C SER A 89 -12.14 21.43 8.18
N ASN A 90 -11.87 20.83 9.33
CA ASN A 90 -10.52 20.50 9.76
C ASN A 90 -10.48 19.01 10.10
N ASP A 91 -9.78 18.20 9.28
CA ASP A 91 -9.62 16.75 9.51
C ASP A 91 -8.47 16.50 10.48
N LEU A 92 -8.69 16.87 11.77
CA LEU A 92 -7.69 16.70 12.82
C LEU A 92 -7.27 15.24 12.97
N GLY A 93 -5.97 15.04 13.22
CA GLY A 93 -5.41 13.70 13.34
C GLY A 93 -4.27 13.61 14.35
N LEU A 94 -4.29 12.53 15.15
CA LEU A 94 -3.25 12.20 16.11
C LEU A 94 -2.27 11.20 15.46
N TYR A 95 -1.16 11.71 14.95
CA TYR A 95 -0.18 10.90 14.21
C TYR A 95 0.51 9.86 15.08
N ASP A 96 0.57 10.05 16.38
CA ASP A 96 1.03 9.06 17.37
C ASP A 96 0.34 7.69 17.25
N LEU A 97 -0.89 7.63 16.71
CA LEU A 97 -1.69 6.41 16.58
C LEU A 97 -1.76 5.87 15.15
N ARG A 98 -1.14 6.51 14.16
CA ARG A 98 -1.28 6.11 12.75
C ARG A 98 -0.77 4.72 12.45
N THR A 99 0.38 4.34 12.99
CA THR A 99 0.94 3.00 12.82
C THR A 99 0.00 1.91 13.35
N ASN A 100 -0.70 2.20 14.45
CA ASN A 100 -1.64 1.28 15.07
C ASN A 100 -2.92 1.09 14.25
N ASP A 101 -3.29 2.08 13.46
CA ASP A 101 -4.52 2.07 12.66
C ASP A 101 -4.38 1.30 11.33
N LYS A 102 -3.16 1.07 10.85
CA LYS A 102 -2.90 0.35 9.58
C LYS A 102 -3.77 0.85 8.42
N GLY A 103 -3.98 2.16 8.32
CA GLY A 103 -4.79 2.81 7.29
C GLY A 103 -6.28 2.98 7.62
N SER A 104 -6.82 2.37 8.68
CA SER A 104 -8.22 2.55 9.06
C SER A 104 -8.53 3.94 9.62
N ASN A 105 -7.54 4.63 10.17
CA ASN A 105 -7.61 5.95 10.80
C ASN A 105 -8.66 6.08 11.93
N VAL A 106 -9.16 4.95 12.47
CA VAL A 106 -10.21 4.95 13.50
C VAL A 106 -9.73 5.63 14.79
N ARG A 107 -8.51 5.29 15.25
CA ARG A 107 -7.95 5.87 16.47
C ARG A 107 -7.31 7.23 16.23
N SER A 108 -6.59 7.35 15.13
CA SER A 108 -5.82 8.55 14.79
C SER A 108 -6.71 9.74 14.41
N LYS A 109 -7.87 9.47 13.80
CA LYS A 109 -8.76 10.52 13.27
C LYS A 109 -10.17 10.55 13.88
N GLY A 110 -10.49 9.59 14.76
CA GLY A 110 -11.85 9.40 15.30
C GLY A 110 -12.13 10.09 16.64
N GLY A 111 -11.20 10.88 17.20
CA GLY A 111 -11.39 11.56 18.48
C GLY A 111 -12.58 12.51 18.48
N ASP A 112 -13.19 12.72 19.65
CA ASP A 112 -14.27 13.69 19.81
C ASP A 112 -13.77 15.10 19.46
N GLY A 113 -14.53 15.82 18.63
CA GLY A 113 -14.14 17.13 18.14
C GLY A 113 -13.09 17.14 17.02
N TYR A 114 -12.65 15.98 16.53
CA TYR A 114 -11.62 15.87 15.47
C TYR A 114 -12.15 16.15 14.05
N THR A 115 -13.41 16.55 13.92
CA THR A 115 -14.03 16.98 12.66
C THR A 115 -14.83 18.27 12.86
N PRO A 116 -14.18 19.41 13.13
CA PRO A 116 -14.86 20.71 13.08
C PRO A 116 -15.39 20.96 11.67
N VAL A 117 -16.64 21.49 11.56
CA VAL A 117 -17.31 21.80 10.29
C VAL A 117 -18.11 23.10 10.42
N GLY A 118 -18.06 23.95 9.42
CA GLY A 118 -18.79 25.22 9.40
C GLY A 118 -17.88 26.41 9.08
N PRO A 119 -18.19 27.65 9.58
CA PRO A 119 -19.42 28.04 10.30
C PRO A 119 -20.63 28.26 9.42
N ASN A 120 -20.46 28.65 8.13
CA ASN A 120 -21.57 28.90 7.22
C ASN A 120 -21.57 27.90 6.06
N LEU A 121 -22.75 27.60 5.56
CA LEU A 121 -22.95 26.72 4.42
C LEU A 121 -23.06 27.55 3.13
N ILE A 122 -22.27 27.18 2.13
CA ILE A 122 -22.34 27.71 0.76
C ILE A 122 -23.21 26.77 -0.05
N ALA A 123 -24.25 27.24 -0.71
CA ALA A 123 -25.08 26.40 -1.57
C ALA A 123 -24.25 25.85 -2.75
N ALA A 124 -24.21 24.55 -2.91
CA ALA A 124 -23.41 23.90 -3.96
C ALA A 124 -23.86 24.27 -5.37
N ALA A 125 -25.15 24.62 -5.54
CA ALA A 125 -25.71 25.05 -6.81
C ALA A 125 -25.17 26.43 -7.28
N ASP A 126 -24.63 27.24 -6.38
CA ASP A 126 -24.15 28.59 -6.67
C ASP A 126 -22.64 28.66 -6.97
N VAL A 127 -21.96 27.51 -6.93
CA VAL A 127 -20.48 27.44 -7.08
C VAL A 127 -20.05 26.37 -8.07
N ASP A 128 -18.89 26.60 -8.70
CA ASP A 128 -18.20 25.60 -9.52
C ASP A 128 -17.34 24.70 -8.61
N PRO A 129 -17.56 23.37 -8.59
CA PRO A 129 -16.73 22.44 -7.83
C PRO A 129 -15.25 22.47 -8.22
N GLY A 130 -14.89 22.92 -9.42
CA GLY A 130 -13.52 23.06 -9.89
C GLY A 130 -12.83 24.38 -9.51
N ALA A 131 -13.54 25.34 -8.87
CA ALA A 131 -13.07 26.68 -8.59
C ALA A 131 -13.24 27.12 -7.11
N LEU A 132 -13.30 26.18 -6.19
CA LEU A 132 -13.31 26.42 -4.76
C LEU A 132 -11.88 26.60 -4.25
N ARG A 133 -11.71 27.40 -3.18
CA ARG A 133 -10.44 27.62 -2.50
C ARG A 133 -10.56 27.24 -1.03
N VAL A 134 -9.51 26.61 -0.48
CA VAL A 134 -9.36 26.34 0.95
C VAL A 134 -8.12 27.05 1.47
N ARG A 135 -8.25 27.70 2.62
CA ARG A 135 -7.16 28.37 3.34
C ARG A 135 -7.19 27.99 4.81
N THR A 136 -6.01 27.80 5.38
CA THR A 136 -5.86 27.49 6.81
C THR A 136 -4.85 28.44 7.45
N TRP A 137 -5.18 28.94 8.62
CA TRP A 137 -4.29 29.75 9.45
C TRP A 137 -4.07 29.06 10.80
N VAL A 138 -2.86 29.19 11.31
CA VAL A 138 -2.52 28.81 12.69
C VAL A 138 -2.05 30.06 13.41
N ASN A 139 -2.71 30.43 14.51
CA ASN A 139 -2.42 31.64 15.27
C ASN A 139 -2.41 32.93 14.41
N GLY A 140 -3.25 32.95 13.36
CA GLY A 140 -3.38 34.05 12.42
C GLY A 140 -2.37 34.05 11.26
N GLU A 141 -1.39 33.14 11.25
CA GLU A 141 -0.43 32.98 10.15
C GLU A 141 -0.97 31.97 9.11
N LEU A 142 -0.89 32.30 7.82
CA LEU A 142 -1.36 31.47 6.72
C LEU A 142 -0.46 30.24 6.55
N ALA A 143 -1.04 29.06 6.75
CA ALA A 143 -0.35 27.77 6.65
C ALA A 143 -0.67 27.00 5.36
N GLN A 144 -1.91 27.09 4.88
CA GLN A 144 -2.36 26.42 3.65
C GLN A 144 -3.17 27.39 2.79
N ASP A 145 -2.95 27.36 1.47
CA ASP A 145 -3.74 28.08 0.46
C ASP A 145 -3.68 27.29 -0.85
N ASP A 146 -4.81 26.68 -1.26
CA ASP A 146 -4.90 25.91 -2.49
C ASP A 146 -6.35 25.90 -3.03
N THR A 147 -6.53 25.40 -4.23
CA THR A 147 -7.83 25.36 -4.91
C THR A 147 -8.16 23.97 -5.40
N THR A 148 -9.46 23.73 -5.65
CA THR A 148 -9.92 22.46 -6.23
C THR A 148 -9.38 22.17 -7.62
N ALA A 149 -8.79 23.13 -8.30
CA ALA A 149 -8.02 22.90 -9.55
C ALA A 149 -6.76 22.03 -9.31
N GLY A 150 -6.25 22.01 -8.07
CA GLY A 150 -5.11 21.19 -7.64
C GLY A 150 -5.48 19.78 -7.17
N LEU A 151 -6.72 19.33 -7.33
CA LEU A 151 -7.15 17.99 -6.91
C LEU A 151 -6.67 16.90 -7.88
N LEU A 152 -6.25 15.76 -7.33
CA LEU A 152 -5.97 14.53 -8.08
C LEU A 152 -7.27 13.92 -8.63
N PHE A 153 -8.30 13.91 -7.80
CA PHE A 153 -9.63 13.39 -8.12
C PHE A 153 -10.66 14.51 -7.92
N PRO A 154 -11.31 15.01 -8.99
CA PRO A 154 -12.31 16.08 -8.90
C PRO A 154 -13.47 15.74 -7.96
N LEU A 155 -14.07 16.75 -7.32
CA LEU A 155 -15.14 16.54 -6.33
C LEU A 155 -16.31 15.70 -6.84
N PRO A 156 -16.83 15.90 -8.07
CA PRO A 156 -17.90 15.04 -8.61
C PRO A 156 -17.48 13.57 -8.74
N GLN A 157 -16.20 13.30 -9.03
CA GLN A 157 -15.67 11.94 -9.11
C GLN A 157 -15.71 11.22 -7.75
N LEU A 158 -15.41 11.91 -6.64
CA LEU A 158 -15.48 11.31 -5.30
C LEU A 158 -16.89 10.84 -4.95
N ILE A 159 -17.91 11.64 -5.30
CA ILE A 159 -19.32 11.33 -5.06
C ILE A 159 -19.76 10.15 -5.93
N ALA A 160 -19.41 10.18 -7.22
CA ALA A 160 -19.72 9.11 -8.15
C ALA A 160 -19.09 7.79 -7.69
N ASP A 161 -17.80 7.81 -7.33
CA ASP A 161 -17.05 6.65 -6.88
C ASP A 161 -17.65 6.06 -5.59
N LEU A 162 -17.81 6.84 -4.53
CA LEU A 162 -18.42 6.40 -3.27
C LEU A 162 -19.83 5.82 -3.50
N SER A 163 -20.63 6.45 -4.37
CA SER A 163 -21.99 6.01 -4.69
C SER A 163 -22.05 4.66 -5.41
N GLN A 164 -20.94 4.18 -6.01
CA GLN A 164 -20.88 2.82 -6.58
C GLN A 164 -20.99 1.76 -5.49
N HIS A 165 -20.47 2.01 -4.31
CA HIS A 165 -20.32 1.04 -3.24
C HIS A 165 -21.51 1.05 -2.28
N PHE A 166 -21.98 2.23 -1.86
CA PHE A 166 -23.10 2.40 -0.93
C PHE A 166 -23.90 3.66 -1.23
N THR A 167 -25.07 3.79 -0.64
CA THR A 167 -25.88 5.00 -0.76
C THR A 167 -25.28 6.11 0.10
N LEU A 168 -25.00 7.27 -0.51
CA LEU A 168 -24.79 8.51 0.21
C LEU A 168 -26.16 9.09 0.54
N GLU A 169 -26.38 9.42 1.79
CA GLU A 169 -27.68 9.89 2.30
C GLU A 169 -27.66 11.39 2.61
N PRO A 170 -28.81 12.07 2.59
CA PRO A 170 -28.87 13.47 2.99
C PRO A 170 -28.30 13.69 4.39
N GLY A 171 -27.41 14.66 4.52
CA GLY A 171 -26.67 14.97 5.76
C GLY A 171 -25.32 14.24 5.91
N ASP A 172 -25.00 13.28 5.06
CA ASP A 172 -23.63 12.70 5.04
C ASP A 172 -22.61 13.76 4.67
N ILE A 173 -21.42 13.65 5.26
CA ILE A 173 -20.32 14.59 5.03
C ILE A 173 -19.16 13.87 4.34
N ILE A 174 -18.63 14.48 3.27
CA ILE A 174 -17.44 14.02 2.57
C ILE A 174 -16.35 15.07 2.75
N LEU A 175 -15.22 14.68 3.35
CA LEU A 175 -14.02 15.49 3.48
C LEU A 175 -13.13 15.20 2.27
N THR A 176 -12.64 16.25 1.61
CA THR A 176 -12.13 16.16 0.24
C THR A 176 -10.61 16.11 0.11
N GLY A 177 -9.92 16.00 1.26
CA GLY A 177 -8.46 16.02 1.34
C GLY A 177 -7.89 17.41 1.62
N THR A 178 -6.70 17.41 2.19
CA THR A 178 -5.96 18.62 2.58
C THR A 178 -4.83 18.95 1.61
N PRO A 179 -4.53 20.21 1.30
CA PRO A 179 -3.32 20.61 0.56
C PRO A 179 -2.04 20.49 1.41
N ALA A 180 -0.88 20.75 0.79
CA ALA A 180 0.37 20.89 1.53
C ALA A 180 0.30 21.99 2.59
N GLY A 181 1.18 21.92 3.61
CA GLY A 181 1.27 22.89 4.69
C GLY A 181 0.56 22.50 5.99
N SER A 182 -0.09 21.31 6.04
CA SER A 182 -0.56 20.78 7.31
C SER A 182 0.62 20.44 8.23
N SER A 183 0.48 20.69 9.54
CA SER A 183 1.55 20.53 10.52
C SER A 183 0.99 20.22 11.90
N VAL A 184 1.88 19.97 12.86
CA VAL A 184 1.55 19.75 14.26
C VAL A 184 1.08 21.04 14.92
N ILE A 185 0.08 20.91 15.80
CA ILE A 185 -0.46 21.96 16.65
C ILE A 185 -0.34 21.57 18.12
N VAL A 186 -0.14 22.56 18.97
CA VAL A 186 0.07 22.35 20.41
C VAL A 186 -1.02 23.03 21.24
N PRO A 187 -1.21 22.65 22.50
CA PRO A 187 -2.17 23.32 23.38
C PRO A 187 -1.94 24.82 23.45
N GLY A 188 -3.01 25.59 23.27
CA GLY A 188 -3.01 27.04 23.13
C GLY A 188 -3.10 27.53 21.69
N ASP A 189 -2.79 26.70 20.71
CA ASP A 189 -2.93 27.09 19.29
C ASP A 189 -4.40 27.23 18.87
N VAL A 190 -4.61 28.15 17.94
CA VAL A 190 -5.89 28.40 17.29
C VAL A 190 -5.73 28.14 15.81
N VAL A 191 -6.51 27.16 15.30
CA VAL A 191 -6.57 26.84 13.88
C VAL A 191 -7.85 27.42 13.29
N GLU A 192 -7.74 28.12 12.17
CA GLU A 192 -8.85 28.67 11.42
C GLU A 192 -8.83 28.12 9.99
N VAL A 193 -9.97 27.63 9.51
CA VAL A 193 -10.12 27.14 8.12
C VAL A 193 -11.23 27.92 7.43
N GLU A 194 -11.02 28.36 6.20
CA GLU A 194 -12.01 29.02 5.38
C GLU A 194 -12.07 28.39 3.99
N VAL A 195 -13.28 28.18 3.51
CA VAL A 195 -13.58 27.79 2.15
C VAL A 195 -14.34 28.90 1.46
N ASP A 196 -13.92 29.31 0.29
CA ASP A 196 -14.60 30.31 -0.51
C ASP A 196 -14.64 29.96 -2.01
N ALA A 197 -15.49 30.65 -2.75
CA ALA A 197 -15.62 30.56 -4.19
C ALA A 197 -15.41 31.94 -4.81
N PRO A 198 -14.16 32.42 -4.94
CA PRO A 198 -13.87 33.80 -5.33
C PRO A 198 -14.31 34.14 -6.76
N ALA A 199 -14.47 33.14 -7.63
CA ALA A 199 -14.93 33.33 -9.00
C ALA A 199 -16.47 33.28 -9.14
N ALA A 200 -17.21 32.87 -8.10
CA ALA A 200 -18.65 32.79 -8.12
C ALA A 200 -19.30 34.15 -7.85
N PRO A 201 -20.53 34.42 -8.35
CA PRO A 201 -21.26 35.64 -8.07
C PRO A 201 -21.39 35.89 -6.57
N GLY A 202 -21.00 37.07 -6.12
CA GLY A 202 -21.03 37.42 -4.70
C GLY A 202 -19.89 36.83 -3.85
N ALA A 203 -18.98 36.08 -4.46
CA ALA A 203 -17.82 35.46 -3.83
C ALA A 203 -18.14 34.81 -2.45
N PRO A 204 -19.07 33.84 -2.40
CA PRO A 204 -19.52 33.26 -1.14
C PRO A 204 -18.37 32.61 -0.37
N SER A 205 -18.40 32.76 0.97
CA SER A 205 -17.42 32.19 1.88
C SER A 205 -18.11 31.45 3.05
N SER A 206 -17.48 30.37 3.50
CA SER A 206 -17.88 29.70 4.74
C SER A 206 -17.67 30.58 5.99
N GLY A 207 -16.91 31.65 5.87
CA GLY A 207 -16.29 32.29 7.03
C GLY A 207 -15.23 31.38 7.66
N ARG A 208 -14.61 31.88 8.74
CA ARG A 208 -13.55 31.12 9.42
C ARG A 208 -14.12 30.15 10.45
N LEU A 209 -13.90 28.88 10.18
CA LEU A 209 -14.10 27.78 11.15
C LEU A 209 -12.93 27.79 12.13
N ARG A 210 -13.21 28.06 13.39
CA ARG A 210 -12.19 28.25 14.43
C ARG A 210 -12.19 27.11 15.43
N THR A 211 -11.00 26.56 15.73
CA THR A 211 -10.79 25.50 16.72
C THR A 211 -9.62 25.86 17.62
N THR A 212 -9.78 25.74 18.94
CA THR A 212 -8.69 25.96 19.91
C THR A 212 -8.20 24.63 20.46
N VAL A 213 -6.89 24.43 20.51
CA VAL A 213 -6.27 23.21 21.05
C VAL A 213 -6.14 23.31 22.56
N THR A 214 -6.58 22.29 23.29
CA THR A 214 -6.44 22.17 24.74
C THR A 214 -5.58 20.97 25.11
N GLN A 215 -4.98 21.00 26.30
CA GLN A 215 -4.24 19.88 26.86
C GLN A 215 -5.18 18.96 27.62
N GLY A 216 -5.18 17.66 27.24
CA GLY A 216 -5.87 16.62 27.99
C GLY A 216 -5.08 16.19 29.23
N GLU A 217 -5.82 15.81 30.26
CA GLU A 217 -5.25 15.37 31.55
C GLU A 217 -5.17 13.83 31.64
N ILE A 218 -5.99 13.11 30.86
CA ILE A 218 -6.13 11.65 30.96
C ILE A 218 -5.25 11.00 29.89
N PRO A 219 -4.25 10.18 30.26
CA PRO A 219 -3.45 9.44 29.31
C PRO A 219 -4.22 8.20 28.79
N PHE A 220 -3.77 7.65 27.65
CA PHE A 220 -4.24 6.35 27.19
C PHE A 220 -3.86 5.23 28.16
N ASP A 221 -4.76 4.27 28.37
CA ASP A 221 -4.51 3.11 29.21
C ASP A 221 -3.76 2.02 28.45
N ALA A 222 -2.52 1.75 28.88
CA ALA A 222 -1.64 0.75 28.27
C ALA A 222 -2.17 -0.71 28.36
N GLN A 223 -3.12 -0.96 29.26
CA GLN A 223 -3.69 -2.31 29.42
C GLN A 223 -4.87 -2.59 28.49
N ILE A 224 -5.45 -1.53 27.89
CA ILE A 224 -6.66 -1.66 27.06
C ILE A 224 -6.34 -1.79 25.56
N GLY A 225 -5.26 -1.18 25.10
CA GLY A 225 -4.97 -1.16 23.67
C GLY A 225 -3.56 -0.72 23.32
N SER A 226 -3.38 -0.45 22.02
CA SER A 226 -2.11 0.06 21.53
C SER A 226 -1.86 1.48 22.04
N MET A 227 -0.70 1.70 22.63
CA MET A 227 -0.26 3.00 23.07
C MET A 227 0.20 3.87 21.89
N PRO A 228 0.09 5.20 22.02
CA PRO A 228 0.76 6.13 21.11
C PRO A 228 2.24 5.77 20.96
N ALA A 229 2.74 5.80 19.74
CA ALA A 229 4.14 5.58 19.43
C ALA A 229 4.60 6.61 18.40
N VAL A 230 5.74 7.22 18.65
CA VAL A 230 6.29 8.28 17.80
C VAL A 230 7.69 7.89 17.37
N ASP A 231 7.87 7.69 16.06
CA ASP A 231 9.18 7.53 15.42
C ASP A 231 9.48 8.72 14.49
N ASP A 232 10.65 8.71 13.88
CA ASP A 232 11.09 9.77 12.97
C ASP A 232 10.16 9.92 11.76
N LEU A 233 9.63 8.80 11.24
CA LEU A 233 8.71 8.82 10.10
C LEU A 233 7.39 9.51 10.45
N GLN A 234 6.83 9.19 11.62
CA GLN A 234 5.61 9.83 12.09
C GLN A 234 5.82 11.33 12.38
N ARG A 235 6.99 11.71 12.94
CA ARG A 235 7.35 13.12 13.13
C ARG A 235 7.46 13.84 11.79
N GLU A 236 8.20 13.30 10.83
CA GLU A 236 8.33 13.86 9.49
C GLU A 236 6.97 13.99 8.80
N GLU A 237 6.15 12.95 8.89
CA GLU A 237 4.80 12.99 8.32
C GLU A 237 3.89 14.04 8.98
N ALA A 238 3.91 14.17 10.29
CA ALA A 238 3.07 15.11 11.02
C ALA A 238 3.50 16.57 10.79
N TRP A 239 4.81 16.84 10.79
CA TRP A 239 5.37 18.17 10.58
C TRP A 239 5.49 18.55 9.09
N GLY A 240 5.29 17.59 8.17
CA GLY A 240 5.34 17.80 6.74
C GLY A 240 6.74 17.74 6.13
N SER A 241 7.81 17.79 6.91
CA SER A 241 9.19 17.58 6.48
C SER A 241 10.11 17.24 7.66
N ARG A 242 11.27 16.65 7.39
CA ARG A 242 12.31 16.37 8.41
C ARG A 242 12.83 17.64 9.07
N GLU A 243 13.01 18.71 8.28
CA GLU A 243 13.46 20.01 8.78
C GLU A 243 12.46 20.60 9.79
N ALA A 244 11.16 20.64 9.44
CA ALA A 244 10.11 21.12 10.31
C ALA A 244 9.97 20.26 11.58
N ALA A 245 10.23 18.95 11.49
CA ALA A 245 10.25 18.02 12.60
C ALA A 245 11.49 18.15 13.50
N GLY A 246 12.46 19.00 13.16
CA GLY A 246 13.72 19.13 13.88
C GLY A 246 14.62 17.87 13.77
N LEU A 247 14.36 17.02 12.78
CA LEU A 247 15.12 15.81 12.53
C LEU A 247 16.37 16.14 11.69
N PRO A 248 17.49 15.43 11.91
CA PRO A 248 18.66 15.61 11.04
C PRO A 248 18.26 15.35 9.58
N ALA A 249 18.89 16.11 8.65
CA ALA A 249 18.74 15.80 7.23
C ALA A 249 19.01 14.33 7.02
N SER A 250 18.13 13.64 6.25
CA SER A 250 18.37 12.24 5.96
C SER A 250 19.75 12.10 5.37
N ALA A 251 20.63 11.38 6.07
CA ALA A 251 21.82 10.87 5.44
C ALA A 251 21.38 10.12 4.18
N PRO A 252 22.14 10.18 3.07
CA PRO A 252 21.83 9.35 1.91
C PRO A 252 21.66 7.93 2.46
N ALA A 253 20.50 7.34 2.23
CA ALA A 253 19.94 6.22 2.96
C ALA A 253 20.96 5.10 3.19
N SER A 254 21.42 4.95 4.43
CA SER A 254 22.07 3.74 4.91
C SER A 254 21.01 2.93 5.63
N ALA A 255 20.82 1.69 5.18
CA ALA A 255 19.85 0.77 5.73
C ALA A 255 20.22 0.40 7.17
N SER A 256 19.30 0.58 8.09
CA SER A 256 18.97 -0.41 9.12
C SER A 256 17.86 0.14 10.02
N ALA A 257 16.69 -0.47 9.97
CA ALA A 257 15.76 -0.44 11.08
C ALA A 257 15.34 -1.88 11.35
N SER A 258 15.89 -2.42 12.43
CA SER A 258 15.46 -3.68 13.01
C SER A 258 13.98 -3.62 13.37
N ALA A 259 13.20 -4.57 12.88
CA ALA A 259 11.80 -4.77 13.22
C ALA A 259 11.64 -5.11 14.71
N PRO A 260 10.62 -4.59 15.40
CA PRO A 260 10.31 -5.02 16.76
C PRO A 260 9.68 -6.42 16.75
N THR A 261 10.23 -7.31 17.57
CA THR A 261 9.72 -8.64 17.88
C THR A 261 8.29 -8.56 18.44
N ALA A 262 7.37 -9.29 17.84
CA ALA A 262 6.02 -9.46 18.33
C ALA A 262 5.99 -10.35 19.59
N PRO A 263 5.16 -10.09 20.60
CA PRO A 263 4.96 -10.97 21.73
C PRO A 263 4.07 -12.16 21.37
N ALA A 264 4.40 -13.31 21.94
CA ALA A 264 3.76 -14.60 21.73
C ALA A 264 2.25 -14.60 22.10
N ALA A 265 1.45 -15.20 21.24
CA ALA A 265 0.02 -15.39 21.45
C ALA A 265 -0.25 -16.46 22.53
N ALA A 266 -1.13 -16.13 23.46
CA ALA A 266 -1.65 -17.06 24.46
C ALA A 266 -2.72 -17.97 23.85
N ALA A 267 -2.68 -19.25 24.25
CA ALA A 267 -3.55 -20.34 23.81
C ALA A 267 -5.02 -20.11 24.19
N VAL A 268 -5.92 -20.33 23.25
CA VAL A 268 -7.36 -20.42 23.48
C VAL A 268 -7.80 -21.89 23.39
N THR A 269 -8.43 -22.33 24.43
CA THR A 269 -9.00 -23.67 24.68
C THR A 269 -10.14 -24.01 23.74
N THR A 270 -10.19 -25.28 23.36
CA THR A 270 -11.20 -25.97 22.54
C THR A 270 -12.50 -26.22 23.29
N HIS A 271 -13.65 -26.17 22.60
CA HIS A 271 -14.86 -26.96 22.89
C HIS A 271 -15.65 -27.28 21.60
N PRO A 272 -16.62 -28.29 21.62
CA PRO A 272 -16.50 -29.45 20.75
C PRO A 272 -17.55 -29.56 19.62
N THR A 273 -17.32 -30.56 18.79
CA THR A 273 -18.05 -31.11 17.65
C THR A 273 -19.57 -31.24 17.73
N HIS A 274 -20.24 -30.98 16.58
CA HIS A 274 -21.50 -31.62 16.25
C HIS A 274 -21.47 -32.16 14.81
N GLU A 275 -21.66 -33.49 14.70
CA GLU A 275 -21.82 -34.25 13.47
C GLU A 275 -23.18 -33.97 12.80
N GLY A 276 -23.23 -34.08 11.49
CA GLY A 276 -24.46 -34.03 10.71
C GLY A 276 -24.27 -34.32 9.24
N SER A 277 -24.08 -35.61 8.92
CA SER A 277 -24.11 -36.17 7.56
C SER A 277 -25.46 -35.96 6.88
N LYS A 278 -25.48 -35.52 5.58
CA LYS A 278 -26.49 -35.98 4.59
C LYS A 278 -25.98 -35.86 3.15
N ASN A 279 -26.04 -36.99 2.48
CA ASN A 279 -25.86 -37.25 1.04
C ASN A 279 -26.68 -36.36 0.13
N VAL A 280 -26.10 -35.97 -0.99
CA VAL A 280 -26.82 -35.51 -2.20
C VAL A 280 -26.19 -36.15 -3.45
N PRO A 281 -27.00 -36.65 -4.39
CA PRO A 281 -26.55 -37.55 -5.46
C PRO A 281 -25.93 -36.89 -6.67
N SER A 282 -25.12 -37.68 -7.35
CA SER A 282 -24.47 -37.46 -8.65
C SER A 282 -25.47 -37.08 -9.75
N ALA A 283 -25.18 -36.03 -10.51
CA ALA A 283 -25.86 -35.72 -11.76
C ALA A 283 -24.90 -35.83 -12.96
N ALA A 284 -25.41 -36.39 -14.02
CA ALA A 284 -24.79 -36.81 -15.26
C ALA A 284 -24.29 -35.65 -16.18
N PRO A 285 -23.47 -35.94 -17.21
CA PRO A 285 -22.72 -34.93 -17.95
C PRO A 285 -23.57 -34.21 -19.01
N ASN A 286 -23.28 -32.93 -19.21
CA ASN A 286 -23.90 -32.09 -20.23
C ASN A 286 -22.94 -31.85 -21.44
N PRO A 287 -23.48 -31.59 -22.62
CA PRO A 287 -22.82 -31.75 -23.89
C PRO A 287 -21.90 -30.58 -24.29
N THR A 288 -20.97 -30.92 -25.16
CA THR A 288 -20.03 -30.05 -25.85
C THR A 288 -20.70 -28.86 -26.56
N VAL A 289 -20.22 -27.65 -26.27
CA VAL A 289 -20.50 -26.45 -27.08
C VAL A 289 -19.22 -26.04 -27.80
N SER A 290 -19.33 -25.96 -29.10
CA SER A 290 -18.33 -25.56 -30.07
C SER A 290 -17.91 -24.09 -29.94
N ASP A 291 -16.63 -23.85 -30.14
CA ASP A 291 -15.90 -22.58 -30.23
C ASP A 291 -16.44 -21.70 -31.37
N PRO A 292 -16.62 -20.39 -31.17
CA PRO A 292 -16.61 -19.44 -32.28
C PRO A 292 -15.35 -18.58 -32.22
N SER A 293 -14.42 -18.88 -33.12
CA SER A 293 -13.33 -17.99 -33.51
C SER A 293 -13.89 -16.82 -34.34
N SER A 294 -13.44 -15.63 -34.05
CA SER A 294 -12.92 -14.61 -34.97
C SER A 294 -13.25 -13.16 -34.60
N GLY A 295 -12.22 -12.35 -34.53
CA GLY A 295 -12.23 -11.01 -35.11
C GLY A 295 -12.35 -9.82 -34.14
N GLY A 296 -11.22 -9.22 -33.79
CA GLY A 296 -11.15 -7.89 -33.19
C GLY A 296 -9.72 -7.48 -32.90
N THR A 297 -9.02 -6.97 -33.91
CA THR A 297 -7.67 -6.39 -33.79
C THR A 297 -7.72 -5.07 -33.03
N SER A 298 -7.10 -5.02 -31.84
CA SER A 298 -6.62 -3.78 -31.24
C SER A 298 -5.10 -3.93 -31.06
N GLY A 299 -4.34 -3.03 -31.69
CA GLY A 299 -2.88 -3.06 -31.70
C GLY A 299 -2.29 -2.85 -30.29
N GLY A 300 -1.83 -3.92 -29.69
CA GLY A 300 -0.87 -3.93 -28.63
C GLY A 300 0.46 -4.38 -29.21
N ALA A 301 1.54 -3.67 -28.95
CA ALA A 301 2.87 -4.10 -29.33
C ALA A 301 3.12 -5.50 -28.74
N SER A 302 3.31 -6.48 -29.58
CA SER A 302 3.73 -7.82 -29.19
C SER A 302 5.14 -7.72 -28.63
N VAL A 303 5.29 -7.86 -27.33
CA VAL A 303 6.57 -8.15 -26.69
C VAL A 303 6.91 -9.59 -27.10
N GLU A 304 7.98 -9.79 -27.86
CA GLU A 304 8.51 -11.12 -28.13
C GLU A 304 8.78 -11.83 -26.78
N PRO A 305 8.50 -13.14 -26.67
CA PRO A 305 8.82 -13.87 -25.45
C PRO A 305 10.34 -13.77 -25.21
N ALA A 306 10.72 -13.22 -24.05
CA ALA A 306 12.11 -13.12 -23.64
C ALA A 306 12.72 -14.52 -23.64
N ALA A 307 13.89 -14.68 -24.28
CA ALA A 307 14.67 -15.91 -24.20
C ALA A 307 14.88 -16.25 -22.72
N GLY A 308 14.69 -17.53 -22.37
CA GLY A 308 14.80 -18.00 -20.98
C GLY A 308 16.13 -17.57 -20.34
N LEU A 309 16.15 -17.43 -19.03
CA LEU A 309 17.32 -17.02 -18.24
C LEU A 309 18.52 -17.93 -18.56
N SER A 310 19.66 -17.35 -18.98
CA SER A 310 20.86 -18.15 -19.26
C SER A 310 21.35 -18.88 -18.00
N ALA A 311 21.94 -20.05 -18.15
CA ALA A 311 22.49 -20.81 -17.02
C ALA A 311 23.55 -20.01 -16.24
N GLU A 312 24.35 -19.21 -16.94
CA GLU A 312 25.36 -18.34 -16.33
C GLU A 312 24.71 -17.24 -15.47
N LEU A 313 23.73 -16.51 -16.01
CA LEU A 313 23.03 -15.45 -15.27
C LEU A 313 22.24 -16.04 -14.08
N ARG A 314 21.64 -17.22 -14.26
CA ARG A 314 20.97 -17.93 -13.16
C ARG A 314 21.96 -18.25 -12.03
N ALA A 315 23.15 -18.75 -12.35
CA ALA A 315 24.17 -19.05 -11.36
C ALA A 315 24.59 -17.79 -10.58
N LYS A 316 24.85 -16.69 -11.27
CA LYS A 316 25.17 -15.39 -10.65
C LYS A 316 24.03 -14.89 -9.74
N LEU A 317 22.78 -15.00 -10.16
CA LEU A 317 21.61 -14.61 -9.37
C LEU A 317 21.42 -15.50 -8.13
N MET A 318 21.80 -16.78 -8.21
CA MET A 318 21.80 -17.67 -7.05
C MET A 318 22.85 -17.27 -5.99
N GLU A 319 23.91 -16.58 -6.38
CA GLU A 319 24.93 -16.03 -5.45
C GLU A 319 24.51 -14.66 -4.88
N ALA A 320 23.92 -13.79 -5.72
CA ALA A 320 23.57 -12.43 -5.34
C ALA A 320 22.40 -12.40 -4.32
N PRO A 321 22.54 -11.76 -3.14
CA PRO A 321 21.45 -11.61 -2.16
C PRO A 321 20.37 -10.63 -2.67
N THR A 322 19.10 -10.85 -2.29
CA THR A 322 18.00 -9.95 -2.67
C THR A 322 18.24 -8.52 -2.15
N ALA A 323 18.88 -8.35 -0.99
CA ALA A 323 19.26 -7.05 -0.44
C ALA A 323 20.21 -6.27 -1.36
N GLY A 324 21.26 -6.94 -1.89
CA GLY A 324 22.19 -6.37 -2.86
C GLY A 324 21.50 -5.99 -4.17
N LEU A 325 20.70 -6.91 -4.74
CA LEU A 325 19.92 -6.68 -5.96
C LEU A 325 18.97 -5.49 -5.79
N SER A 326 18.27 -5.38 -4.65
CA SER A 326 17.36 -4.28 -4.34
C SER A 326 18.08 -2.92 -4.33
N SER A 327 19.27 -2.87 -3.76
CA SER A 327 20.10 -1.68 -3.72
C SER A 327 20.48 -1.21 -5.12
N GLN A 328 20.79 -2.13 -6.02
CA GLN A 328 21.12 -1.83 -7.42
C GLN A 328 19.91 -1.36 -8.23
N LEU A 329 18.73 -1.96 -8.02
CA LEU A 329 17.48 -1.50 -8.64
C LEU A 329 17.13 -0.07 -8.20
N ARG A 330 17.26 0.22 -6.90
CA ARG A 330 17.01 1.56 -6.36
C ARG A 330 17.94 2.61 -6.96
N LYS A 331 19.23 2.30 -7.16
CA LYS A 331 20.19 3.21 -7.84
C LYS A 331 19.76 3.54 -9.28
N ARG A 332 18.94 2.68 -9.90
CA ARG A 332 18.38 2.85 -11.25
C ARG A 332 16.96 3.44 -11.26
N GLY A 333 16.49 3.93 -10.12
CA GLY A 333 15.18 4.57 -9.99
C GLY A 333 14.00 3.62 -9.84
N LEU A 334 14.24 2.32 -9.61
CA LEU A 334 13.22 1.31 -9.37
C LEU A 334 13.05 1.08 -7.86
N HIS A 335 11.96 1.60 -7.29
CA HIS A 335 11.74 1.62 -5.84
C HIS A 335 10.64 0.65 -5.38
N SER A 336 9.83 0.11 -6.29
CA SER A 336 8.66 -0.74 -5.98
C SER A 336 8.78 -2.11 -6.65
N CYS A 337 9.93 -2.78 -6.42
CA CYS A 337 10.24 -4.10 -7.00
C CYS A 337 10.11 -5.24 -5.98
N PHE A 338 9.47 -5.02 -4.83
CA PHE A 338 9.33 -6.01 -3.78
C PHE A 338 7.94 -6.63 -3.81
N ILE A 339 7.87 -7.96 -3.68
CA ILE A 339 6.63 -8.67 -3.39
C ILE A 339 6.51 -8.75 -1.88
N ASP A 340 5.79 -7.78 -1.30
CA ASP A 340 5.67 -7.63 0.14
C ASP A 340 4.76 -8.67 0.79
N GLY A 341 5.02 -8.96 2.08
CA GLY A 341 4.17 -9.79 2.92
C GLY A 341 4.30 -11.30 2.70
N VAL A 342 5.26 -11.75 1.88
CA VAL A 342 5.47 -13.18 1.59
C VAL A 342 6.70 -13.73 2.32
N SER A 343 6.64 -14.99 2.72
CA SER A 343 7.74 -15.74 3.31
C SER A 343 7.81 -17.17 2.77
N ALA A 344 9.01 -17.75 2.75
CA ALA A 344 9.22 -19.10 2.27
C ALA A 344 8.60 -20.16 3.19
N ASN A 345 7.96 -21.19 2.61
CA ASN A 345 7.48 -22.37 3.33
C ASN A 345 8.63 -23.30 3.78
N ILE A 346 9.77 -23.25 3.11
CA ILE A 346 10.98 -24.01 3.43
C ILE A 346 12.06 -23.02 3.87
N PRO A 347 12.47 -23.01 5.14
CA PRO A 347 13.51 -22.09 5.63
C PRO A 347 14.82 -22.21 4.87
N GLY A 348 15.42 -21.06 4.52
CA GLY A 348 16.68 -21.00 3.78
C GLY A 348 16.56 -21.30 2.27
N SER A 349 15.35 -21.40 1.74
CA SER A 349 15.15 -21.51 0.30
C SER A 349 15.63 -20.28 -0.43
N LYS A 350 16.26 -20.50 -1.59
CA LYS A 350 16.53 -19.48 -2.59
C LYS A 350 15.91 -19.91 -3.92
N ILE A 351 15.19 -18.98 -4.55
CA ILE A 351 14.57 -19.20 -5.87
C ILE A 351 15.08 -18.16 -6.86
N VAL A 352 15.32 -18.59 -8.09
CA VAL A 352 15.69 -17.75 -9.24
C VAL A 352 15.00 -18.29 -10.48
N GLY A 353 14.26 -17.45 -11.18
CA GLY A 353 13.59 -17.86 -12.42
C GLY A 353 12.89 -16.71 -13.11
N THR A 354 12.29 -16.99 -14.27
CA THR A 354 11.45 -16.05 -14.99
C THR A 354 9.99 -16.20 -14.57
N ALA A 355 9.25 -15.11 -14.53
CA ALA A 355 7.88 -15.07 -14.06
C ALA A 355 6.89 -15.70 -15.05
N LYS A 356 6.17 -16.72 -14.61
CA LYS A 356 4.93 -17.23 -15.19
C LYS A 356 3.76 -16.66 -14.38
N THR A 357 3.07 -15.66 -14.90
CA THR A 357 2.08 -14.92 -14.13
C THR A 357 0.69 -15.57 -14.17
N LEU A 358 -0.04 -15.47 -13.05
CA LEU A 358 -1.42 -15.96 -12.90
C LEU A 358 -2.24 -14.94 -12.11
N ARG A 359 -3.36 -14.51 -12.67
CA ARG A 359 -4.26 -13.53 -12.03
C ARG A 359 -5.53 -14.19 -11.50
N PHE A 360 -5.88 -13.81 -10.26
CA PHE A 360 -7.18 -14.09 -9.68
C PHE A 360 -8.02 -12.82 -9.55
N VAL A 361 -9.32 -12.94 -9.80
CA VAL A 361 -10.29 -11.87 -9.53
C VAL A 361 -11.15 -12.22 -8.32
N PRO A 362 -11.86 -11.25 -7.71
CA PRO A 362 -12.75 -11.49 -6.57
C PRO A 362 -13.78 -12.59 -6.86
N ALA A 363 -14.06 -13.41 -5.84
CA ALA A 363 -15.09 -14.44 -5.94
C ALA A 363 -16.46 -13.82 -6.27
N ARG A 364 -17.10 -14.44 -7.25
CA ARG A 364 -18.49 -14.19 -7.65
C ARG A 364 -19.05 -15.51 -8.13
N GLU A 365 -20.12 -15.96 -7.54
CA GLU A 365 -20.65 -17.34 -7.65
C GLU A 365 -21.01 -17.72 -9.09
N ASP A 366 -21.55 -16.78 -9.88
CA ASP A 366 -21.89 -17.00 -11.29
C ASP A 366 -20.62 -17.14 -12.15
N LEU A 367 -19.59 -16.31 -11.91
CA LEU A 367 -18.30 -16.39 -12.60
C LEU A 367 -17.52 -17.63 -12.18
N PHE A 368 -17.61 -18.03 -10.90
CA PHE A 368 -16.93 -19.24 -10.45
C PHE A 368 -17.49 -20.50 -11.11
N LYS A 369 -18.80 -20.54 -11.40
CA LYS A 369 -19.43 -21.65 -12.14
C LYS A 369 -18.84 -21.82 -13.54
N THR A 370 -18.45 -20.73 -14.19
CA THR A 370 -17.97 -20.75 -15.59
C THR A 370 -16.44 -20.75 -15.71
N HIS A 371 -15.72 -20.14 -14.77
CA HIS A 371 -14.25 -19.94 -14.81
C HIS A 371 -13.50 -20.68 -13.69
N GLY A 372 -14.14 -20.98 -12.56
CA GLY A 372 -13.48 -21.55 -11.38
C GLY A 372 -13.38 -23.07 -11.41
N GLY A 373 -14.28 -23.74 -12.13
CA GLY A 373 -14.35 -25.20 -12.23
C GLY A 373 -13.50 -25.78 -13.37
N GLY A 374 -13.47 -27.10 -13.45
CA GLY A 374 -12.84 -27.83 -14.57
C GLY A 374 -11.36 -27.51 -14.79
N TYR A 375 -10.95 -27.38 -16.06
CA TYR A 375 -9.60 -27.01 -16.49
C TYR A 375 -9.51 -25.48 -16.62
N ASN A 376 -9.46 -24.81 -15.48
CA ASN A 376 -9.46 -23.34 -15.35
C ASN A 376 -8.09 -22.69 -15.61
N ALA A 377 -8.02 -21.35 -15.54
CA ALA A 377 -6.78 -20.60 -15.80
C ALA A 377 -5.64 -21.01 -14.85
N GLN A 378 -5.93 -21.33 -13.58
CA GLN A 378 -4.93 -21.81 -12.63
C GLN A 378 -4.29 -23.13 -13.11
N LYS A 379 -5.09 -24.13 -13.45
CA LYS A 379 -4.58 -25.42 -13.92
C LYS A 379 -3.80 -25.26 -15.23
N ARG A 380 -4.27 -24.40 -16.13
CA ARG A 380 -3.53 -24.08 -17.36
C ARG A 380 -2.17 -23.46 -17.10
N ALA A 381 -2.07 -22.51 -16.17
CA ALA A 381 -0.79 -21.90 -15.79
C ALA A 381 0.19 -22.95 -15.25
N PHE A 382 -0.28 -23.84 -14.34
CA PHE A 382 0.56 -24.91 -13.77
C PHE A 382 0.93 -26.00 -14.78
N ASP A 383 0.12 -26.23 -15.81
CA ASP A 383 0.46 -27.14 -16.91
C ASP A 383 1.41 -26.51 -17.93
N ALA A 384 1.34 -25.19 -18.10
CA ALA A 384 2.13 -24.45 -19.08
C ALA A 384 3.46 -23.93 -18.53
N VAL A 385 3.72 -24.04 -17.21
CA VAL A 385 5.00 -23.62 -16.63
C VAL A 385 6.16 -24.43 -17.24
N GLU A 386 7.25 -23.74 -17.56
CA GLU A 386 8.46 -24.35 -18.13
C GLU A 386 9.56 -24.53 -17.08
N GLU A 387 10.58 -25.31 -17.41
CA GLU A 387 11.71 -25.56 -16.51
C GLU A 387 12.40 -24.25 -16.14
N GLY A 388 12.53 -24.01 -14.83
CA GLY A 388 13.18 -22.84 -14.30
C GLY A 388 12.31 -21.60 -14.25
N GLU A 389 11.05 -21.64 -14.65
CA GLU A 389 10.10 -20.57 -14.39
C GLU A 389 9.60 -20.58 -12.92
N ILE A 390 9.14 -19.44 -12.47
CA ILE A 390 8.49 -19.24 -11.18
C ILE A 390 7.05 -18.80 -11.43
N ILE A 391 6.08 -19.54 -10.89
CA ILE A 391 4.67 -19.16 -10.98
C ILE A 391 4.42 -18.03 -9.99
N VAL A 392 4.04 -16.84 -10.47
CA VAL A 392 3.68 -15.69 -9.64
C VAL A 392 2.17 -15.48 -9.69
N ILE A 393 1.52 -15.55 -8.53
CA ILE A 393 0.05 -15.54 -8.41
C ILE A 393 -0.41 -14.26 -7.73
N GLU A 394 -1.17 -13.45 -8.45
CA GLU A 394 -1.92 -12.32 -7.88
C GLU A 394 -3.18 -12.84 -7.15
N ALA A 395 -3.11 -12.89 -5.83
CA ALA A 395 -4.25 -13.18 -4.96
C ALA A 395 -4.81 -11.92 -4.29
N ARG A 396 -4.41 -10.75 -4.75
CA ARG A 396 -4.86 -9.44 -4.27
C ARG A 396 -4.59 -9.20 -2.79
N GLY A 397 -3.49 -9.77 -2.26
CA GLY A 397 -3.12 -9.67 -0.85
C GLY A 397 -4.07 -10.39 0.12
N ASP A 398 -4.91 -11.32 -0.36
CA ASP A 398 -5.89 -12.01 0.48
C ASP A 398 -5.33 -13.36 0.97
N ALA A 399 -4.77 -13.35 2.19
CA ALA A 399 -4.25 -14.54 2.86
C ALA A 399 -5.33 -15.50 3.39
N THR A 400 -6.62 -15.11 3.32
CA THR A 400 -7.73 -15.89 3.94
C THR A 400 -8.24 -17.04 3.07
N THR A 401 -7.49 -17.42 2.04
CA THR A 401 -7.83 -18.51 1.12
C THR A 401 -6.56 -19.11 0.51
N GLY A 402 -6.55 -20.44 0.32
CA GLY A 402 -5.45 -21.11 -0.37
C GLY A 402 -5.48 -20.85 -1.86
N THR A 403 -4.34 -20.40 -2.41
CA THR A 403 -4.13 -20.15 -3.84
C THR A 403 -3.65 -21.39 -4.59
N LEU A 404 -3.01 -22.31 -3.89
CA LEU A 404 -2.60 -23.63 -4.37
C LEU A 404 -2.63 -24.65 -3.22
N GLY A 405 -2.49 -25.92 -3.53
CA GLY A 405 -2.32 -27.02 -2.62
C GLY A 405 -1.35 -28.06 -3.20
N ASP A 406 -1.21 -29.21 -2.55
CA ASP A 406 -0.25 -30.28 -2.83
C ASP A 406 -0.27 -30.78 -4.27
N ILE A 407 -1.45 -31.00 -4.86
CA ILE A 407 -1.58 -31.50 -6.25
C ILE A 407 -0.97 -30.52 -7.28
N LEU A 408 -1.21 -29.22 -7.09
CA LEU A 408 -0.63 -28.22 -7.98
C LEU A 408 0.86 -28.03 -7.71
N ALA A 409 1.30 -28.16 -6.47
CA ALA A 409 2.72 -28.16 -6.11
C ALA A 409 3.45 -29.32 -6.78
N LEU A 410 2.91 -30.56 -6.71
CA LEU A 410 3.43 -31.73 -7.42
C LEU A 410 3.51 -31.48 -8.93
N ARG A 411 2.49 -30.86 -9.51
CA ARG A 411 2.48 -30.53 -10.94
C ARG A 411 3.57 -29.53 -11.30
N ALA A 412 3.77 -28.47 -10.50
CA ALA A 412 4.83 -27.49 -10.70
C ALA A 412 6.22 -28.16 -10.69
N VAL A 413 6.49 -29.01 -9.69
CA VAL A 413 7.74 -29.78 -9.61
C VAL A 413 7.91 -30.68 -10.82
N ALA A 414 6.88 -31.42 -11.25
CA ALA A 414 6.93 -32.28 -12.41
C ALA A 414 7.19 -31.54 -13.74
N ARG A 415 6.91 -30.24 -13.76
CA ARG A 415 7.20 -29.33 -14.89
C ARG A 415 8.55 -28.63 -14.77
N GLY A 416 9.27 -28.82 -13.67
CA GLY A 416 10.57 -28.18 -13.43
C GLY A 416 10.47 -26.72 -12.97
N ALA A 417 9.34 -26.28 -12.43
CA ALA A 417 9.22 -24.95 -11.86
C ALA A 417 10.25 -24.71 -10.75
N ALA A 418 10.89 -23.54 -10.75
CA ALA A 418 11.88 -23.16 -9.74
C ALA A 418 11.25 -22.77 -8.40
N GLY A 419 9.95 -22.48 -8.39
CA GLY A 419 9.20 -22.10 -7.19
C GLY A 419 7.84 -21.49 -7.52
N VAL A 420 7.14 -21.10 -6.48
CA VAL A 420 5.88 -20.33 -6.58
C VAL A 420 5.95 -19.13 -5.64
N VAL A 421 5.41 -17.99 -6.09
CA VAL A 421 5.23 -16.78 -5.27
C VAL A 421 3.76 -16.39 -5.32
N THR A 422 3.15 -16.10 -4.17
CA THR A 422 1.75 -15.65 -4.10
C THR A 422 1.56 -14.65 -2.95
N ASP A 423 0.87 -13.56 -3.22
CA ASP A 423 0.40 -12.64 -2.18
C ASP A 423 -0.90 -13.13 -1.50
N GLY A 424 -1.13 -14.44 -1.51
CA GLY A 424 -2.24 -15.14 -0.86
C GLY A 424 -1.79 -16.24 0.07
N GLY A 425 -2.76 -17.00 0.61
CA GLY A 425 -2.51 -18.17 1.44
C GLY A 425 -2.25 -19.43 0.62
N VAL A 426 -1.73 -20.48 1.27
CA VAL A 426 -1.45 -21.80 0.67
C VAL A 426 -2.16 -22.87 1.47
N ARG A 427 -2.81 -23.85 0.79
CA ARG A 427 -3.39 -25.04 1.40
C ARG A 427 -2.35 -26.15 1.48
N ASP A 428 -2.63 -27.11 2.36
CA ASP A 428 -1.81 -28.31 2.51
C ASP A 428 -0.33 -27.95 2.70
N PHE A 429 -0.10 -26.89 3.50
CA PHE A 429 1.16 -26.15 3.60
C PHE A 429 2.36 -27.04 3.95
N ASP A 430 2.17 -27.97 4.91
CA ASP A 430 3.21 -28.91 5.32
C ASP A 430 3.51 -29.94 4.20
N ALA A 431 2.46 -30.46 3.55
CA ALA A 431 2.61 -31.37 2.43
C ALA A 431 3.31 -30.71 1.22
N VAL A 432 3.01 -29.43 0.95
CA VAL A 432 3.70 -28.63 -0.08
C VAL A 432 5.18 -28.46 0.26
N ALA A 433 5.53 -28.26 1.53
CA ALA A 433 6.93 -28.18 1.97
C ALA A 433 7.65 -29.55 1.83
N GLU A 434 6.97 -30.65 2.18
CA GLU A 434 7.50 -32.03 2.04
C GLU A 434 7.76 -32.42 0.56
N ILE A 435 6.98 -31.91 -0.38
CA ILE A 435 7.21 -32.07 -1.82
C ILE A 435 8.53 -31.42 -2.26
N GLY A 436 9.04 -30.45 -1.49
CA GLY A 436 10.30 -29.76 -1.77
C GLY A 436 10.17 -28.59 -2.74
N LEU A 437 8.94 -28.12 -3.05
CA LEU A 437 8.72 -26.93 -3.83
C LEU A 437 8.85 -25.69 -2.94
N PRO A 438 9.80 -24.78 -3.19
CA PRO A 438 9.83 -23.50 -2.48
C PRO A 438 8.60 -22.66 -2.87
N VAL A 439 7.83 -22.26 -1.88
CA VAL A 439 6.67 -21.38 -2.05
C VAL A 439 6.79 -20.17 -1.13
N PHE A 440 6.83 -18.98 -1.69
CA PHE A 440 6.75 -17.73 -0.95
C PHE A 440 5.29 -17.26 -0.91
N SER A 441 4.73 -17.14 0.30
CA SER A 441 3.31 -16.85 0.49
C SER A 441 3.05 -16.04 1.76
N GLN A 442 1.82 -15.57 1.94
CA GLN A 442 1.38 -14.93 3.20
C GLN A 442 1.06 -15.96 4.31
N GLY A 443 1.33 -17.26 4.09
CA GLY A 443 1.18 -18.32 5.07
C GLY A 443 0.13 -19.37 4.72
N ALA A 444 -0.16 -20.25 5.70
CA ALA A 444 -1.08 -21.38 5.53
C ALA A 444 -2.54 -20.95 5.67
N HIS A 445 -3.43 -21.51 4.84
CA HIS A 445 -4.88 -21.37 5.01
C HIS A 445 -5.65 -22.59 4.47
N PRO A 446 -6.58 -23.22 5.23
CA PRO A 446 -7.26 -24.45 4.83
C PRO A 446 -8.38 -24.26 3.80
N SER A 447 -8.83 -23.03 3.56
CA SER A 447 -9.96 -22.75 2.66
C SER A 447 -9.62 -22.98 1.19
N VAL A 448 -10.60 -23.48 0.44
CA VAL A 448 -10.49 -23.63 -1.00
C VAL A 448 -10.54 -22.30 -1.74
N LEU A 449 -9.88 -22.24 -2.89
CA LEU A 449 -9.75 -21.08 -3.77
C LEU A 449 -11.08 -20.32 -3.97
N GLY A 450 -12.16 -21.01 -4.29
CA GLY A 450 -13.46 -20.42 -4.63
C GLY A 450 -14.13 -19.61 -3.52
N ARG A 451 -13.61 -19.66 -2.30
CA ARG A 451 -14.12 -18.79 -1.23
C ARG A 451 -13.90 -17.29 -1.52
N ARG A 452 -12.78 -16.93 -2.13
CA ARG A 452 -12.35 -15.54 -2.31
C ARG A 452 -11.95 -15.20 -3.75
N HIS A 453 -11.65 -16.21 -4.57
CA HIS A 453 -11.01 -16.03 -5.86
C HIS A 453 -11.70 -16.80 -6.98
N VAL A 454 -11.69 -16.22 -8.17
CA VAL A 454 -11.93 -16.90 -9.43
C VAL A 454 -10.62 -16.85 -10.24
N PRO A 455 -10.05 -18.00 -10.67
CA PRO A 455 -8.92 -18.00 -11.59
C PRO A 455 -9.32 -17.40 -12.92
N TRP A 456 -8.62 -16.34 -13.33
CA TRP A 456 -9.10 -15.54 -14.45
C TRP A 456 -8.28 -15.74 -15.71
N GLU A 457 -7.00 -15.38 -15.66
CA GLU A 457 -6.09 -15.45 -16.80
C GLU A 457 -4.65 -15.67 -16.35
N HIS A 458 -3.78 -16.06 -17.27
CA HIS A 458 -2.35 -16.21 -17.02
C HIS A 458 -1.56 -15.57 -18.18
N ASP A 459 -0.24 -15.38 -17.99
CA ASP A 459 0.66 -14.71 -18.94
C ASP A 459 0.24 -13.26 -19.24
N VAL A 460 -0.20 -12.56 -18.22
CA VAL A 460 -0.56 -11.14 -18.26
C VAL A 460 0.18 -10.37 -17.18
N THR A 461 0.27 -9.05 -17.31
CA THR A 461 0.80 -8.20 -16.24
C THR A 461 -0.12 -8.26 -15.02
N ILE A 462 0.47 -8.49 -13.85
CA ILE A 462 -0.23 -8.64 -12.57
C ILE A 462 0.34 -7.71 -11.49
N GLY A 463 -0.42 -7.54 -10.41
CA GLY A 463 0.05 -6.93 -9.16
C GLY A 463 0.18 -7.99 -8.08
N CYS A 464 1.37 -8.24 -7.55
CA CYS A 464 1.59 -9.22 -6.50
C CYS A 464 2.36 -8.56 -5.35
N GLY A 465 1.79 -8.55 -4.13
CA GLY A 465 2.42 -7.95 -2.94
C GLY A 465 2.88 -6.50 -3.13
N GLY A 466 2.16 -5.71 -3.94
CA GLY A 466 2.52 -4.32 -4.21
C GLY A 466 3.48 -4.11 -5.39
N ALA A 467 4.11 -5.15 -5.92
CA ALA A 467 4.95 -5.08 -7.12
C ALA A 467 4.15 -5.33 -8.39
N THR A 468 4.52 -4.65 -9.47
CA THR A 468 4.09 -5.01 -10.83
C THR A 468 5.00 -6.14 -11.35
N VAL A 469 4.40 -7.22 -11.83
CA VAL A 469 5.12 -8.37 -12.41
C VAL A 469 4.63 -8.60 -13.84
N GLN A 470 5.55 -8.60 -14.78
CA GLN A 470 5.26 -8.95 -16.16
C GLN A 470 5.72 -10.39 -16.46
N PRO A 471 5.05 -11.11 -17.37
CA PRO A 471 5.58 -12.38 -17.87
C PRO A 471 7.03 -12.23 -18.36
N GLY A 472 7.92 -13.10 -17.88
CA GLY A 472 9.34 -13.06 -18.23
C GLY A 472 10.23 -12.15 -17.38
N ASP A 473 9.68 -11.35 -16.45
CA ASP A 473 10.51 -10.68 -15.43
C ASP A 473 11.30 -11.70 -14.61
N VAL A 474 12.48 -11.32 -14.16
CA VAL A 474 13.30 -12.19 -13.31
C VAL A 474 12.87 -12.06 -11.85
N ILE A 475 12.54 -13.18 -11.25
CA ILE A 475 12.15 -13.30 -9.85
C ILE A 475 13.29 -13.91 -9.06
N VAL A 476 13.70 -13.24 -7.98
CA VAL A 476 14.67 -13.77 -7.02
C VAL A 476 14.05 -13.70 -5.62
N GLY A 477 14.10 -14.82 -4.90
CA GLY A 477 13.62 -14.89 -3.53
C GLY A 477 14.63 -15.58 -2.62
N ASP A 478 14.81 -15.06 -1.41
CA ASP A 478 15.64 -15.65 -0.35
C ASP A 478 15.06 -15.34 1.04
N GLY A 479 15.88 -15.43 2.10
CA GLY A 479 15.44 -15.19 3.48
C GLY A 479 14.91 -13.79 3.76
N ASP A 480 15.30 -12.79 2.97
CA ASP A 480 14.88 -11.40 3.13
C ASP A 480 13.55 -11.10 2.41
N GLY A 481 13.16 -11.93 1.43
CA GLY A 481 11.92 -11.75 0.67
C GLY A 481 12.07 -12.03 -0.81
N VAL A 482 11.17 -11.47 -1.61
CA VAL A 482 11.11 -11.67 -3.06
C VAL A 482 11.23 -10.34 -3.79
N ILE A 483 12.08 -10.31 -4.82
CA ILE A 483 12.31 -9.14 -5.67
C ILE A 483 11.98 -9.46 -7.14
N VAL A 484 11.47 -8.46 -7.83
CA VAL A 484 11.15 -8.49 -9.27
C VAL A 484 12.17 -7.62 -10.00
N ILE A 485 12.85 -8.20 -10.97
CA ILE A 485 13.85 -7.52 -11.79
C ILE A 485 13.36 -7.52 -13.25
N PRO A 486 13.15 -6.36 -13.89
CA PRO A 486 12.85 -6.30 -15.31
C PRO A 486 13.91 -7.07 -16.11
N ALA A 487 13.50 -7.96 -17.02
CA ALA A 487 14.39 -8.90 -17.72
C ALA A 487 15.61 -8.20 -18.38
N HIS A 488 15.39 -7.01 -18.95
CA HIS A 488 16.45 -6.25 -19.62
C HIS A 488 17.52 -5.65 -18.67
N LEU A 489 17.27 -5.61 -17.37
CA LEU A 489 18.20 -5.14 -16.34
C LEU A 489 18.88 -6.27 -15.57
N ALA A 490 18.46 -7.51 -15.76
CA ALA A 490 18.83 -8.62 -14.90
C ALA A 490 20.37 -8.84 -14.85
N GLU A 491 21.05 -8.82 -16.00
CA GLU A 491 22.49 -9.02 -16.06
C GLU A 491 23.25 -7.86 -15.38
N GLU A 492 22.93 -6.63 -15.77
CA GLU A 492 23.58 -5.42 -15.24
C GLU A 492 23.39 -5.29 -13.71
N VAL A 493 22.17 -5.52 -13.22
CA VAL A 493 21.85 -5.46 -11.79
C VAL A 493 22.58 -6.56 -11.02
N THR A 494 22.65 -7.75 -11.57
CA THR A 494 23.32 -8.89 -10.94
C THR A 494 24.83 -8.65 -10.82
N ASP A 495 25.48 -8.26 -11.91
CA ASP A 495 26.93 -7.99 -11.90
C ASP A 495 27.28 -6.86 -10.93
N ALA A 496 26.46 -5.80 -10.90
CA ALA A 496 26.66 -4.71 -9.96
C ALA A 496 26.41 -5.11 -8.50
N ALA A 497 25.45 -6.03 -8.24
CA ALA A 497 25.20 -6.57 -6.91
C ALA A 497 26.37 -7.42 -6.42
N LEU A 498 26.88 -8.33 -7.24
CA LEU A 498 28.01 -9.18 -6.89
C LEU A 498 29.29 -8.38 -6.66
N ALA A 499 29.53 -7.33 -7.46
CA ALA A 499 30.65 -6.42 -7.23
C ALA A 499 30.53 -5.67 -5.88
N GLN A 500 29.32 -5.32 -5.49
CA GLN A 500 29.06 -4.71 -4.17
C GLN A 500 29.27 -5.71 -3.04
N GLU A 501 28.83 -6.95 -3.18
CA GLU A 501 29.04 -8.02 -2.18
C GLU A 501 30.54 -8.31 -1.94
N ASP A 502 31.36 -8.26 -3.00
CA ASP A 502 32.82 -8.41 -2.87
C ASP A 502 33.44 -7.22 -2.07
N GLU A 503 32.94 -6.01 -2.30
CA GLU A 503 33.33 -4.83 -1.52
C GLU A 503 32.89 -4.95 -0.05
N ASP A 504 31.64 -5.35 0.18
CA ASP A 504 31.07 -5.48 1.52
C ASP A 504 31.74 -6.61 2.32
N ALA A 505 32.12 -7.71 1.66
CA ALA A 505 32.88 -8.79 2.27
C ALA A 505 34.25 -8.30 2.77
N TRP A 506 34.96 -7.52 1.96
CA TRP A 506 36.24 -6.94 2.39
C TRP A 506 36.07 -5.94 3.55
N ILE A 507 35.03 -5.10 3.51
CA ILE A 507 34.69 -4.20 4.63
C ILE A 507 34.46 -5.01 5.90
N ALA A 508 33.71 -6.11 5.81
CA ALA A 508 33.42 -6.99 6.93
C ALA A 508 34.72 -7.59 7.55
N GLU A 509 35.68 -7.96 6.72
CA GLU A 509 37.01 -8.42 7.18
C GLU A 509 37.73 -7.32 7.98
N GLN A 510 37.71 -6.07 7.52
CA GLN A 510 38.36 -4.96 8.22
C GLN A 510 37.64 -4.65 9.55
N VAL A 511 36.31 -4.72 9.58
CA VAL A 511 35.55 -4.56 10.83
C VAL A 511 35.88 -5.70 11.81
N ALA A 512 35.96 -6.94 11.35
CA ALA A 512 36.34 -8.09 12.16
C ALA A 512 37.80 -7.98 12.70
N ALA A 513 38.68 -7.31 11.97
CA ALA A 513 40.02 -6.98 12.39
C ALA A 513 40.11 -5.85 13.45
N GLY A 514 38.96 -5.25 13.82
CA GLY A 514 38.85 -4.24 14.87
C GLY A 514 38.88 -2.79 14.36
N HIS A 515 38.80 -2.56 13.07
CA HIS A 515 38.70 -1.21 12.53
C HIS A 515 37.31 -0.62 12.75
N PRO A 516 37.20 0.69 13.09
CA PRO A 516 35.89 1.34 13.25
C PRO A 516 35.16 1.47 11.91
N VAL A 517 33.85 1.46 11.97
CA VAL A 517 32.98 1.63 10.79
C VAL A 517 33.08 3.04 10.17
N ASP A 518 33.44 4.03 11.01
CA ASP A 518 33.61 5.42 10.58
C ASP A 518 34.68 5.56 9.49
N GLY A 519 34.28 6.08 8.36
CA GLY A 519 35.09 6.21 7.15
C GLY A 519 35.41 4.91 6.41
N LEU A 520 35.05 3.74 6.97
CA LEU A 520 35.18 2.43 6.34
C LEU A 520 33.88 2.04 5.61
N PHE A 521 32.72 2.39 6.18
CA PHE A 521 31.42 2.12 5.55
C PHE A 521 30.49 3.36 5.64
N PRO A 522 30.28 4.06 4.52
CA PRO A 522 30.93 3.87 3.19
C PRO A 522 32.42 4.22 3.21
N MET A 523 33.18 3.54 2.34
CA MET A 523 34.63 3.75 2.28
C MET A 523 34.98 5.18 1.89
N ASN A 524 35.79 5.84 2.73
CA ASN A 524 36.47 7.09 2.37
C ASN A 524 37.62 6.85 1.35
N ALA A 525 38.27 7.91 0.87
CA ALA A 525 39.32 7.80 -0.12
C ALA A 525 40.51 6.92 0.33
N GLN A 526 40.84 6.90 1.64
CA GLN A 526 41.92 6.10 2.16
C GLN A 526 41.58 4.60 2.13
N TRP A 527 40.38 4.21 2.59
CA TRP A 527 39.94 2.83 2.57
C TRP A 527 39.69 2.33 1.15
N ARG A 528 39.17 3.18 0.28
CA ARG A 528 39.00 2.86 -1.15
C ARG A 528 40.35 2.51 -1.80
N ALA A 529 41.38 3.31 -1.57
CA ALA A 529 42.72 3.03 -2.10
C ALA A 529 43.31 1.69 -1.60
N GLN A 530 43.01 1.29 -0.36
CA GLN A 530 43.43 0.00 0.17
C GLN A 530 42.66 -1.17 -0.46
N TYR A 531 41.35 -0.99 -0.65
CA TYR A 531 40.50 -1.98 -1.35
C TYR A 531 41.00 -2.20 -2.77
N ASP A 532 41.22 -1.12 -3.53
CA ASP A 532 41.67 -1.18 -4.92
C ASP A 532 43.05 -1.81 -5.06
N ALA A 533 43.96 -1.57 -4.09
CA ALA A 533 45.30 -2.13 -4.09
C ALA A 533 45.35 -3.67 -3.93
N ARG A 534 44.32 -4.30 -3.32
CA ARG A 534 44.25 -5.76 -3.18
C ARG A 534 44.08 -6.48 -4.54
N SER A 535 43.39 -5.79 -5.49
CA SER A 535 43.07 -6.34 -6.81
C SER A 535 44.16 -6.10 -7.84
N ALA A 536 45.21 -5.32 -7.51
CA ALA A 536 46.35 -5.11 -8.39
C ALA A 536 47.18 -6.41 -8.52
N PRO A 537 47.46 -6.93 -9.75
CA PRO A 537 48.33 -8.09 -9.90
C PRO A 537 49.68 -7.79 -9.27
N GLN A 538 50.15 -8.66 -8.37
CA GLN A 538 51.50 -8.61 -7.84
C GLN A 538 52.47 -8.77 -9.01
N THR A 539 52.88 -7.63 -9.59
CA THR A 539 53.95 -7.64 -10.59
C THR A 539 55.22 -8.11 -9.87
N GLU A 540 55.74 -9.26 -10.31
CA GLU A 540 56.99 -9.88 -9.88
C GLU A 540 58.09 -8.83 -9.63
N GLN A 541 58.38 -8.56 -8.37
CA GLN A 541 59.69 -8.06 -7.99
C GLN A 541 60.56 -9.26 -7.57
N GLN A 542 61.07 -9.96 -8.59
CA GLN A 542 62.28 -10.76 -8.44
C GLN A 542 63.13 -10.55 -9.70
N ARG A 543 64.06 -9.62 -9.60
CA ARG A 543 65.43 -9.74 -10.16
C ARG A 543 66.38 -8.79 -9.44
#